data_ed91c98ddf0b296521b1f88e4401c424
#
_entry.id   ed91c98ddf0b296521b1f88e4401c424
#
_cell.length_a   1.000
_cell.length_b   1.000
_cell.length_c   1.000
_cell.angle_alpha   90.00
_cell.angle_beta   90.00
_cell.angle_gamma   90.00
#
_symmetry.space_group_name_H-M   'P 1'
#
loop_
_entity.id
_entity.type
_entity.pdbx_description
1 polymer ?
#
loop_
_entity_poly.entity_id
_entity_poly.type
_entity_poly.pdbx_seq_one_letter_code
_entity_poly.pdbx_strand_id
1 'polypeptide(L)'
;METNTARKTILVVDDDPGVLDYASYVLEECGYAVLTAPDGAAALVLLRDHDQIDLLFTDVVMPGLDGVEVARRACQESPRLKVLFTTGYAADVIPAGRLLKKPYRPEQLAGEIAAVLANST
;
A
#
# COMPACT_ATOMS: atom_id res chain seq x y z
N MET A 1 7.60 12.84 24.17
CA MET A 1 7.50 12.65 23.48
C MET A 1 7.61 12.40 22.73
N GLU A 2 7.39 12.34 22.35
CA GLU A 2 7.39 12.07 21.45
C GLU A 2 7.54 12.03 20.63
N THR A 3 7.45 11.97 20.51
CA THR A 3 7.55 12.01 19.60
C THR A 3 7.65 11.85 18.63
N ASN A 4 7.85 12.14 18.17
CA ASN A 4 7.93 12.12 17.11
C ASN A 4 7.95 11.42 16.35
N THR A 5 7.77 11.19 17.02
CA THR A 5 7.96 10.38 16.08
C THR A 5 7.32 10.43 14.82
N ALA A 6 7.92 10.30 13.87
CA ALA A 6 7.39 10.40 12.56
C ALA A 6 6.37 9.32 12.29
N ARG A 7 5.20 9.70 11.85
CA ARG A 7 4.21 8.73 11.41
C ARG A 7 4.69 8.08 10.13
N LYS A 8 4.44 6.78 10.02
CA LYS A 8 4.69 6.11 8.75
C LYS A 8 3.67 6.56 7.72
N THR A 9 4.11 6.66 6.47
CA THR A 9 3.28 7.10 5.36
C THR A 9 2.98 5.93 4.45
N ILE A 10 1.71 5.73 4.15
CA ILE A 10 1.23 4.63 3.32
C ILE A 10 0.56 5.20 2.08
N LEU A 11 0.96 4.70 0.92
CA LEU A 11 0.29 5.03 -0.33
C LEU A 11 -0.67 3.90 -0.66
N VAL A 12 -1.95 4.22 -0.74
CA VAL A 12 -3.00 3.26 -1.07
C VAL A 12 -3.39 3.46 -2.54
N VAL A 13 -3.38 2.39 -3.31
CA VAL A 13 -3.67 2.44 -4.74
C VAL A 13 -4.77 1.44 -5.05
N ASP A 14 -5.89 1.93 -5.57
CA ASP A 14 -7.01 1.09 -5.95
C ASP A 14 -7.88 1.91 -6.90
N ASP A 15 -8.44 1.26 -7.93
CA ASP A 15 -9.29 1.96 -8.88
C ASP A 15 -10.74 2.12 -8.39
N ASP A 16 -11.07 1.53 -7.25
CA ASP A 16 -12.39 1.68 -6.63
C ASP A 16 -12.34 2.77 -5.58
N PRO A 17 -13.05 3.90 -5.79
CA PRO A 17 -13.02 5.00 -4.81
C PRO A 17 -13.51 4.59 -3.42
N GLY A 18 -14.48 3.68 -3.36
CA GLY A 18 -14.97 3.21 -2.05
C GLY A 18 -13.91 2.46 -1.28
N VAL A 19 -13.11 1.66 -1.97
CA VAL A 19 -12.03 0.93 -1.33
C VAL A 19 -10.96 1.91 -0.86
N LEU A 20 -10.62 2.92 -1.67
CA LEU A 20 -9.66 3.94 -1.25
C LEU A 20 -10.11 4.65 0.02
N ASP A 21 -11.38 5.06 0.07
CA ASP A 21 -11.90 5.75 1.24
C ASP A 21 -11.88 4.85 2.47
N TYR A 22 -12.29 3.60 2.31
CA TYR A 22 -12.33 2.65 3.40
C TYR A 22 -10.94 2.39 3.97
N ALA A 23 -9.99 2.08 3.09
CA ALA A 23 -8.63 1.80 3.52
C ALA A 23 -7.99 3.02 4.16
N SER A 24 -8.20 4.20 3.58
CA SER A 24 -7.67 5.44 4.14
C SER A 24 -8.18 5.69 5.54
N TYR A 25 -9.49 5.53 5.74
CA TYR A 25 -10.08 5.75 7.04
C TYR A 25 -9.47 4.80 8.08
N VAL A 26 -9.40 3.51 7.76
CA VAL A 26 -8.87 2.52 8.69
C VAL A 26 -7.43 2.85 9.05
N LEU A 27 -6.61 3.16 8.05
CA LEU A 27 -5.18 3.40 8.29
C LEU A 27 -4.93 4.71 9.02
N GLU A 28 -5.71 5.74 8.74
CA GLU A 28 -5.60 6.99 9.48
C GLU A 28 -5.99 6.80 10.94
N GLU A 29 -7.01 5.98 11.20
CA GLU A 29 -7.39 5.66 12.58
C GLU A 29 -6.27 4.91 13.30
N CYS A 30 -5.43 4.20 12.58
CA CYS A 30 -4.27 3.52 13.16
C CYS A 30 -3.09 4.46 13.39
N GLY A 31 -3.18 5.71 12.95
CA GLY A 31 -2.12 6.69 13.17
C GLY A 31 -1.18 6.90 12.00
N TYR A 32 -1.45 6.30 10.84
CA TYR A 32 -0.60 6.48 9.66
C TYR A 32 -0.99 7.73 8.89
N ALA A 33 -0.02 8.31 8.20
CA ALA A 33 -0.31 9.29 7.16
C ALA A 33 -0.64 8.52 5.88
N VAL A 34 -1.68 8.94 5.16
CA VAL A 34 -2.16 8.19 4.00
C VAL A 34 -2.23 9.09 2.78
N LEU A 35 -1.67 8.61 1.68
CA LEU A 35 -1.84 9.17 0.35
C LEU A 35 -2.62 8.15 -0.47
N THR A 36 -3.42 8.62 -1.42
CA THR A 36 -4.20 7.72 -2.26
C THR A 36 -3.95 8.00 -3.74
N ALA A 37 -4.06 6.97 -4.55
CA ALA A 37 -3.99 7.09 -6.01
C ALA A 37 -5.02 6.15 -6.63
N PRO A 38 -5.74 6.60 -7.67
CA PRO A 38 -6.77 5.78 -8.29
C PRO A 38 -6.22 4.81 -9.33
N ASP A 39 -4.96 4.92 -9.70
CA ASP A 39 -4.36 4.03 -10.70
C ASP A 39 -2.84 4.03 -10.56
N GLY A 40 -2.22 3.18 -11.35
CA GLY A 40 -0.76 3.01 -11.27
C GLY A 40 0.03 4.23 -11.70
N ALA A 41 -0.44 4.93 -12.72
CA ALA A 41 0.26 6.12 -13.20
C ALA A 41 0.28 7.21 -12.13
N ALA A 42 -0.86 7.46 -11.48
CA ALA A 42 -0.94 8.42 -10.39
C ALA A 42 -0.06 7.99 -9.22
N ALA A 43 -0.04 6.69 -8.93
CA ALA A 43 0.80 6.16 -7.85
C ALA A 43 2.28 6.44 -8.11
N LEU A 44 2.74 6.23 -9.34
CA LEU A 44 4.15 6.46 -9.67
C LEU A 44 4.52 7.93 -9.54
N VAL A 45 3.61 8.84 -9.90
CA VAL A 45 3.84 10.27 -9.70
C VAL A 45 4.02 10.59 -8.22
N LEU A 46 3.13 10.06 -7.37
CA LEU A 46 3.23 10.30 -5.94
C LEU A 46 4.51 9.71 -5.35
N LEU A 47 4.88 8.51 -5.80
CA LEU A 47 6.11 7.88 -5.31
C LEU A 47 7.34 8.68 -5.70
N ARG A 48 7.35 9.27 -6.89
CA ARG A 48 8.45 10.11 -7.34
C ARG A 48 8.53 11.42 -6.55
N ASP A 49 7.37 12.00 -6.25
CA ASP A 49 7.30 13.33 -5.62
C ASP A 49 7.40 13.28 -4.10
N HIS A 50 7.22 12.10 -3.50
CA HIS A 50 7.22 11.93 -2.04
C HIS A 50 8.16 10.80 -1.67
N ASP A 51 9.39 11.14 -1.34
CA ASP A 51 10.40 10.13 -1.01
C ASP A 51 10.24 9.55 0.39
N GLN A 52 9.23 9.98 1.13
CA GLN A 52 9.00 9.53 2.50
C GLN A 52 7.90 8.47 2.60
N ILE A 53 7.45 7.92 1.49
CA ILE A 53 6.45 6.85 1.53
C ILE A 53 7.13 5.58 2.03
N ASP A 54 6.58 5.00 3.10
CA ASP A 54 7.15 3.82 3.75
C ASP A 54 6.60 2.52 3.20
N LEU A 55 5.35 2.53 2.78
CA LEU A 55 4.67 1.32 2.32
C LEU A 55 3.73 1.64 1.17
N LEU A 56 3.77 0.80 0.16
CA LEU A 56 2.83 0.82 -0.97
C LEU A 56 1.83 -0.32 -0.75
N PHE A 57 0.56 0.05 -0.62
CA PHE A 57 -0.55 -0.91 -0.50
C PHE A 57 -1.38 -0.79 -1.76
N THR A 58 -1.26 -1.75 -2.67
CA THR A 58 -1.84 -1.60 -4.00
C THR A 58 -2.66 -2.81 -4.42
N ASP A 59 -3.77 -2.54 -5.08
CA ASP A 59 -4.50 -3.57 -5.82
C ASP A 59 -3.60 -4.11 -6.94
N VAL A 60 -3.71 -5.40 -7.21
CA VAL A 60 -2.95 -6.02 -8.29
C VAL A 60 -3.60 -5.73 -9.64
N VAL A 61 -4.92 -5.88 -9.72
CA VAL A 61 -5.63 -5.79 -10.99
C VAL A 61 -6.26 -4.41 -11.13
N MET A 62 -5.68 -3.60 -12.00
CA MET A 62 -6.16 -2.25 -12.27
C MET A 62 -6.03 -1.98 -13.76
N PRO A 63 -6.88 -1.10 -14.32
CA PRO A 63 -6.69 -0.69 -15.71
C PRO A 63 -5.35 -0.02 -15.89
N GLY A 64 -4.71 -0.25 -17.03
CA GLY A 64 -3.39 0.29 -17.31
C GLY A 64 -2.30 -0.50 -16.61
N LEU A 65 -1.46 0.19 -15.83
CA LEU A 65 -0.41 -0.47 -15.07
C LEU A 65 -1.01 -1.26 -13.91
N ASP A 66 -0.68 -2.55 -13.83
CA ASP A 66 -1.12 -3.34 -12.69
C ASP A 66 -0.23 -3.07 -11.47
N GLY A 67 -0.69 -3.55 -10.31
CA GLY A 67 0.00 -3.28 -9.05
C GLY A 67 1.38 -3.90 -8.97
N VAL A 68 1.59 -5.05 -9.61
CA VAL A 68 2.90 -5.70 -9.60
C VAL A 68 3.91 -4.84 -10.36
N GLU A 69 3.52 -4.29 -11.50
CA GLU A 69 4.43 -3.43 -12.27
C GLU A 69 4.71 -2.13 -11.52
N VAL A 70 3.70 -1.55 -10.88
CA VAL A 70 3.90 -0.35 -10.07
C VAL A 70 4.92 -0.63 -8.96
N ALA A 71 4.75 -1.75 -8.26
CA ALA A 71 5.67 -2.11 -7.18
C ALA A 71 7.08 -2.34 -7.70
N ARG A 72 7.21 -3.00 -8.84
CA ARG A 72 8.52 -3.27 -9.43
C ARG A 72 9.26 -1.97 -9.73
N ARG A 73 8.58 -1.02 -10.35
CA ARG A 73 9.19 0.28 -10.68
C ARG A 73 9.51 1.07 -9.43
N ALA A 74 8.58 1.07 -8.47
CA ALA A 74 8.78 1.81 -7.24
C ALA A 74 9.98 1.28 -6.45
N CYS A 75 10.11 -0.03 -6.37
CA CYS A 75 11.20 -0.64 -5.60
C CYS A 75 12.55 -0.46 -6.26
N GLN A 76 12.59 -0.30 -7.58
CA GLN A 76 13.84 0.00 -8.26
C GLN A 76 14.42 1.35 -7.82
N GLU A 77 13.53 2.32 -7.58
CA GLU A 77 13.97 3.65 -7.16
C GLU A 77 14.06 3.79 -5.66
N SER A 78 13.30 2.98 -4.92
CA SER A 78 13.24 3.04 -3.47
C SER A 78 13.35 1.62 -2.91
N PRO A 79 14.57 1.08 -2.81
CA PRO A 79 14.72 -0.33 -2.38
C PRO A 79 14.19 -0.63 -0.99
N ARG A 80 14.02 0.40 -0.15
CA ARG A 80 13.49 0.21 1.21
C ARG A 80 11.98 0.22 1.30
N LEU A 81 11.32 0.53 0.19
CA LEU A 81 9.87 0.60 0.17
C LEU A 81 9.28 -0.78 0.46
N LYS A 82 8.37 -0.83 1.42
CA LYS A 82 7.63 -2.06 1.70
C LYS A 82 6.42 -2.13 0.78
N VAL A 83 5.98 -3.33 0.46
CA VAL A 83 4.86 -3.52 -0.46
C VAL A 83 3.91 -4.55 0.11
N LEU A 84 2.62 -4.22 0.10
CA LEU A 84 1.55 -5.16 0.40
C LEU A 84 0.55 -5.10 -0.75
N PHE A 85 0.28 -6.24 -1.36
CA PHE A 85 -0.69 -6.32 -2.44
C PHE A 85 -2.07 -6.71 -1.92
N THR A 86 -3.10 -6.30 -2.65
CA THR A 86 -4.45 -6.77 -2.38
C THR A 86 -5.14 -7.12 -3.70
N THR A 87 -6.03 -8.09 -3.67
CA THR A 87 -6.77 -8.47 -4.86
C THR A 87 -8.01 -9.27 -4.46
N GLY A 88 -9.05 -9.16 -5.29
CA GLY A 88 -10.22 -10.01 -5.16
C GLY A 88 -10.12 -11.29 -6.00
N TYR A 89 -9.03 -11.46 -6.71
CA TYR A 89 -8.83 -12.61 -7.61
C TYR A 89 -7.73 -13.49 -7.06
N ALA A 90 -7.63 -14.71 -7.60
CA ALA A 90 -6.49 -15.57 -7.29
C ALA A 90 -5.22 -14.90 -7.81
N ALA A 91 -4.18 -14.89 -7.01
CA ALA A 91 -2.95 -14.20 -7.37
C ALA A 91 -1.76 -15.11 -7.11
N ASP A 92 -1.61 -16.12 -7.94
CA ASP A 92 -0.58 -17.13 -7.75
C ASP A 92 0.83 -16.57 -7.88
N VAL A 93 0.95 -15.43 -8.57
CA VAL A 93 2.25 -14.81 -8.81
C VAL A 93 2.72 -13.94 -7.65
N ILE A 94 1.87 -13.72 -6.65
CA ILE A 94 2.21 -12.87 -5.51
C ILE A 94 2.79 -13.75 -4.40
N PRO A 95 3.97 -13.40 -3.88
CA PRO A 95 4.54 -14.20 -2.79
C PRO A 95 3.63 -14.21 -1.57
N ALA A 96 3.55 -15.37 -0.93
CA ALA A 96 2.77 -15.51 0.30
C ALA A 96 3.30 -14.54 1.35
N GLY A 97 2.41 -13.99 2.16
CA GLY A 97 2.77 -13.05 3.20
C GLY A 97 2.82 -11.61 2.76
N ARG A 98 2.62 -11.35 1.46
CA ARG A 98 2.56 -10.00 0.92
C ARG A 98 1.23 -9.69 0.29
N LEU A 99 0.24 -10.53 0.50
CA LEU A 99 -1.06 -10.39 -0.14
C LEU A 99 -2.15 -10.39 0.92
N LEU A 100 -3.01 -9.39 0.88
CA LEU A 100 -4.22 -9.35 1.68
C LEU A 100 -5.41 -9.46 0.73
N LYS A 101 -6.20 -10.50 0.87
CA LYS A 101 -7.31 -10.75 -0.05
C LYS A 101 -8.51 -9.86 0.26
N LYS A 102 -9.18 -9.43 -0.78
CA LYS A 102 -10.45 -8.71 -0.65
C LYS A 102 -11.60 -9.70 -0.53
N PRO A 103 -12.65 -9.37 0.18
CA PRO A 103 -12.79 -8.19 1.05
C PRO A 103 -12.02 -8.42 2.36
N TYR A 104 -11.48 -7.35 2.91
CA TYR A 104 -10.78 -7.44 4.18
C TYR A 104 -11.48 -6.60 5.24
N ARG A 105 -11.31 -7.01 6.49
CA ARG A 105 -11.85 -6.29 7.63
C ARG A 105 -10.83 -5.28 8.15
N PRO A 106 -11.28 -4.26 8.90
CA PRO A 106 -10.33 -3.27 9.41
C PRO A 106 -9.19 -3.88 10.21
N GLU A 107 -9.47 -4.87 11.05
CA GLU A 107 -8.42 -5.48 11.85
C GLU A 107 -7.46 -6.32 11.03
N GLN A 108 -7.93 -6.89 9.91
CA GLN A 108 -7.04 -7.61 9.00
C GLN A 108 -6.10 -6.65 8.30
N LEU A 109 -6.62 -5.53 7.80
CA LEU A 109 -5.79 -4.52 7.15
C LEU A 109 -4.78 -3.96 8.14
N ALA A 110 -5.23 -3.56 9.33
CA ALA A 110 -4.33 -3.01 10.34
C ALA A 110 -3.23 -3.99 10.72
N GLY A 111 -3.59 -5.26 10.88
CA GLY A 111 -2.62 -6.28 11.26
C GLY A 111 -1.58 -6.55 10.19
N GLU A 112 -2.01 -6.63 8.92
CA GLU A 112 -1.08 -6.89 7.83
C GLU A 112 -0.14 -5.72 7.59
N ILE A 113 -0.67 -4.50 7.64
CA ILE A 113 0.16 -3.31 7.48
C ILE A 113 1.22 -3.26 8.58
N ALA A 114 0.81 -3.48 9.83
CA ALA A 114 1.75 -3.46 10.94
C ALA A 114 2.81 -4.54 10.79
N ALA A 115 2.42 -5.73 10.34
CA ALA A 115 3.36 -6.84 10.15
C ALA A 115 4.39 -6.52 9.06
N VAL A 116 3.94 -5.95 7.94
CA VAL A 116 4.85 -5.61 6.85
C VAL A 116 5.81 -4.50 7.29
N LEU A 117 5.30 -3.48 7.98
CA LEU A 117 6.16 -2.39 8.45
C LEU A 117 7.17 -2.84 9.50
N ALA A 118 6.82 -3.83 10.30
CA ALA A 118 7.72 -4.35 11.33
C ALA A 118 8.82 -5.24 10.75
N ASN A 119 8.65 -5.74 9.54
CA ASN A 119 9.64 -6.58 8.90
C ASN A 119 10.82 -5.74 8.44
N SER A 120 11.99 -5.97 9.00
CA SER A 120 13.16 -5.13 8.75
C SER A 120 13.98 -5.56 7.54
N THR A 121 13.61 -6.65 6.88
CA THR A 121 14.37 -7.11 5.69
C THR A 121 13.57 -7.03 4.40
#